data_b58de6511305f11a903d17d07bee4e91
#
_entry.id   b58de6511305f11a903d17d07bee4e91
#
_cell.length_a   1.000
_cell.length_b   1.000
_cell.length_c   1.000
_cell.angle_alpha   90.00
_cell.angle_beta   90.00
_cell.angle_gamma   90.00
#
_symmetry.space_group_name_H-M   'P 1'
#
loop_
_entity.id
_entity.type
_entity.pdbx_description
1 polymer ?
#
loop_
_entity_poly.entity_id
_entity_poly.type
_entity_poly.pdbx_seq_one_letter_code
_entity_poly.pdbx_strand_id
1 'polypeptide(L)'
;YESAKTWFYSALDQDPNNAEILFNLGNTLTKLGEIEEAIKVFMQAKSYTDDTHLKALADYNIGTVLAENEQWKPAMKHLRASLQKLPSDSEGQFNYEYALMKASEEEDNNEQNQDQNENQEPPPEPSMYAKAVKEQADALVNESRYASAFNLMQEALGVDETVRYYESFMNRIGAVNQIEQTDN
;
A
#
# COMPACT_ATOMS: atom_id res chain seq x y z
N TYR A 1 14.12 13.33 -13.75
CA TYR A 1 13.74 12.36 -12.70
C TYR A 1 14.60 11.10 -12.77
N GLU A 2 14.99 10.58 -13.95
CA GLU A 2 15.86 9.39 -14.07
C GLU A 2 17.20 9.53 -13.33
N SER A 3 17.87 10.68 -13.50
CA SER A 3 19.11 10.96 -12.76
C SER A 3 18.86 11.00 -11.24
N ALA A 4 17.75 11.59 -10.79
CA ALA A 4 17.41 11.63 -9.38
C ALA A 4 17.15 10.22 -8.81
N LYS A 5 16.43 9.37 -9.54
CA LYS A 5 16.22 7.96 -9.21
C LYS A 5 17.54 7.24 -8.98
N THR A 6 18.50 7.38 -9.92
CA THR A 6 19.83 6.77 -9.79
C THR A 6 20.58 7.27 -8.55
N TRP A 7 20.50 8.58 -8.25
CA TRP A 7 21.12 9.17 -7.07
C TRP A 7 20.53 8.62 -5.78
N PHE A 8 19.20 8.51 -5.69
CA PHE A 8 18.54 7.98 -4.49
C PHE A 8 18.86 6.51 -4.26
N TYR A 9 18.91 5.67 -5.31
CA TYR A 9 19.34 4.28 -5.15
C TYR A 9 20.79 4.19 -4.67
N SER A 10 21.72 5.00 -5.23
CA SER A 10 23.11 5.02 -4.74
C SER A 10 23.22 5.50 -3.29
N ALA A 11 22.34 6.40 -2.85
CA ALA A 11 22.30 6.83 -1.46
C ALA A 11 21.77 5.71 -0.53
N LEU A 12 20.77 4.95 -0.98
CA LEU A 12 20.24 3.80 -0.25
C LEU A 12 21.23 2.62 -0.15
N ASP A 13 22.19 2.51 -1.07
CA ASP A 13 23.30 1.55 -0.94
C ASP A 13 24.16 1.85 0.31
N GLN A 14 24.21 3.10 0.75
CA GLN A 14 24.97 3.52 1.94
C GLN A 14 24.11 3.51 3.23
N ASP A 15 22.83 3.85 3.10
CA ASP A 15 21.87 3.89 4.22
C ASP A 15 20.51 3.32 3.75
N PRO A 16 20.36 1.97 3.74
CA PRO A 16 19.21 1.31 3.14
C PRO A 16 17.85 1.63 3.80
N ASN A 17 17.87 2.03 5.06
CA ASN A 17 16.67 2.28 5.86
C ASN A 17 16.39 3.78 6.07
N ASN A 18 17.01 4.65 5.29
CA ASN A 18 16.78 6.08 5.38
C ASN A 18 15.40 6.46 4.85
N ALA A 19 14.50 6.76 5.77
CA ALA A 19 13.11 7.05 5.45
C ALA A 19 12.93 8.30 4.58
N GLU A 20 13.76 9.34 4.74
CA GLU A 20 13.69 10.55 3.92
C GLU A 20 14.15 10.29 2.50
N ILE A 21 15.21 9.49 2.31
CA ILE A 21 15.69 9.09 0.98
C ILE A 21 14.62 8.24 0.28
N LEU A 22 14.05 7.25 0.98
CA LEU A 22 12.96 6.42 0.46
C LEU A 22 11.75 7.28 0.07
N PHE A 23 11.34 8.23 0.92
CA PHE A 23 10.24 9.13 0.62
C PHE A 23 10.48 9.95 -0.66
N ASN A 24 11.68 10.53 -0.81
CA ASN A 24 12.05 11.31 -1.98
C ASN A 24 12.19 10.44 -3.25
N LEU A 25 12.65 9.19 -3.10
CA LEU A 25 12.64 8.21 -4.19
C LEU A 25 11.19 7.90 -4.62
N GLY A 26 10.27 7.72 -3.67
CA GLY A 26 8.85 7.51 -3.96
C GLY A 26 8.25 8.66 -4.78
N ASN A 27 8.54 9.92 -4.39
CA ASN A 27 8.13 11.10 -5.17
C ASN A 27 8.70 11.09 -6.59
N THR A 28 9.95 10.66 -6.74
CA THR A 28 10.63 10.58 -8.04
C THR A 28 10.01 9.51 -8.92
N LEU A 29 9.74 8.32 -8.36
CA LEU A 29 9.10 7.20 -9.06
C LEU A 29 7.67 7.55 -9.50
N THR A 30 6.90 8.25 -8.65
CA THR A 30 5.58 8.77 -9.02
C THR A 30 5.67 9.67 -10.26
N LYS A 31 6.66 10.58 -10.32
CA LYS A 31 6.87 11.45 -11.49
C LYS A 31 7.34 10.70 -12.73
N LEU A 32 7.91 9.52 -12.59
CA LEU A 32 8.29 8.63 -13.68
C LEU A 32 7.15 7.68 -14.11
N GLY A 33 6.04 7.65 -13.37
CA GLY A 33 4.93 6.72 -13.62
C GLY A 33 5.21 5.29 -13.15
N GLU A 34 6.25 5.08 -12.34
CA GLU A 34 6.62 3.78 -11.77
C GLU A 34 5.82 3.53 -10.47
N ILE A 35 4.52 3.37 -10.64
CA ILE A 35 3.52 3.48 -9.56
C ILE A 35 3.66 2.39 -8.49
N GLU A 36 3.81 1.13 -8.90
CA GLU A 36 3.96 0.01 -7.95
C GLU A 36 5.20 0.19 -7.06
N GLU A 37 6.33 0.56 -7.67
CA GLU A 37 7.57 0.80 -6.92
C GLU A 37 7.47 2.06 -6.04
N ALA A 38 6.78 3.12 -6.49
CA ALA A 38 6.52 4.31 -5.67
C ALA A 38 5.74 3.96 -4.40
N ILE A 39 4.65 3.19 -4.51
CA ILE A 39 3.86 2.75 -3.35
C ILE A 39 4.74 1.94 -2.38
N LYS A 40 5.53 1.00 -2.90
CA LYS A 40 6.43 0.17 -2.11
C LYS A 40 7.44 1.00 -1.32
N VAL A 41 8.14 1.93 -1.96
CA VAL A 41 9.15 2.74 -1.26
C VAL A 41 8.52 3.74 -0.27
N PHE A 42 7.31 4.25 -0.52
CA PHE A 42 6.57 5.03 0.47
C PHE A 42 6.18 4.18 1.70
N MET A 43 5.76 2.92 1.49
CA MET A 43 5.51 1.99 2.60
C MET A 43 6.77 1.70 3.40
N GLN A 44 7.92 1.52 2.74
CA GLN A 44 9.21 1.36 3.41
C GLN A 44 9.58 2.62 4.21
N ALA A 45 9.44 3.82 3.62
CA ALA A 45 9.68 5.07 4.33
C ALA A 45 8.86 5.15 5.62
N LYS A 46 7.58 4.78 5.57
CA LYS A 46 6.71 4.71 6.78
C LYS A 46 7.23 3.72 7.82
N SER A 47 7.75 2.58 7.41
CA SER A 47 8.20 1.53 8.32
C SER A 47 9.52 1.85 9.02
N TYR A 48 10.36 2.68 8.40
CA TYR A 48 11.69 3.03 8.90
C TYR A 48 11.76 4.40 9.61
N THR A 49 10.64 5.04 9.88
CA THR A 49 10.61 6.31 10.63
C THR A 49 9.66 6.25 11.81
N ASP A 50 9.96 6.99 12.86
CA ASP A 50 9.03 7.30 13.95
C ASP A 50 8.40 8.70 13.78
N ASP A 51 8.86 9.49 12.82
CA ASP A 51 8.30 10.81 12.54
C ASP A 51 6.87 10.68 12.01
N THR A 52 5.92 11.13 12.84
CA THR A 52 4.48 11.12 12.53
C THR A 52 4.15 11.97 11.30
N HIS A 53 4.89 13.07 11.08
CA HIS A 53 4.68 13.93 9.92
C HIS A 53 5.11 13.23 8.63
N LEU A 54 6.29 12.60 8.62
CA LEU A 54 6.75 11.84 7.46
C LEU A 54 5.82 10.64 7.15
N LYS A 55 5.33 9.95 8.19
CA LYS A 55 4.30 8.90 8.05
C LYS A 55 3.02 9.43 7.39
N ALA A 56 2.57 10.61 7.80
CA ALA A 56 1.38 11.24 7.23
C ALA A 56 1.58 11.59 5.76
N LEU A 57 2.72 12.21 5.40
CA LEU A 57 3.04 12.56 4.02
C LEU A 57 3.16 11.33 3.12
N ALA A 58 3.75 10.24 3.62
CA ALA A 58 3.83 8.99 2.88
C ALA A 58 2.44 8.38 2.65
N ASP A 59 1.57 8.37 3.67
CA ASP A 59 0.16 7.95 3.52
C ASP A 59 -0.59 8.85 2.52
N TYR A 60 -0.39 10.17 2.56
CA TYR A 60 -0.99 11.10 1.60
C TYR A 60 -0.56 10.78 0.17
N ASN A 61 0.75 10.61 -0.07
CA ASN A 61 1.28 10.33 -1.41
C ASN A 61 0.82 8.97 -1.95
N ILE A 62 0.80 7.92 -1.11
CA ILE A 62 0.22 6.62 -1.49
C ILE A 62 -1.24 6.79 -1.89
N GLY A 63 -2.03 7.49 -1.06
CA GLY A 63 -3.44 7.72 -1.33
C GLY A 63 -3.70 8.49 -2.61
N THR A 64 -2.94 9.54 -2.88
CA THR A 64 -3.05 10.34 -4.10
C THR A 64 -2.70 9.52 -5.34
N VAL A 65 -1.57 8.80 -5.30
CA VAL A 65 -1.14 7.93 -6.41
C VAL A 65 -2.18 6.85 -6.71
N LEU A 66 -2.76 6.24 -5.68
CA LEU A 66 -3.83 5.25 -5.84
C LEU A 66 -5.11 5.87 -6.45
N ALA A 67 -5.49 7.07 -6.00
CA ALA A 67 -6.64 7.80 -6.55
C ALA A 67 -6.44 8.19 -8.02
N GLU A 68 -5.25 8.64 -8.40
CA GLU A 68 -4.88 8.94 -9.80
C GLU A 68 -4.95 7.69 -10.71
N ASN A 69 -4.85 6.50 -10.11
CA ASN A 69 -4.97 5.21 -10.79
C ASN A 69 -6.32 4.52 -10.51
N GLU A 70 -7.33 5.29 -10.10
CA GLU A 70 -8.71 4.85 -9.90
C GLU A 70 -8.89 3.73 -8.86
N GLN A 71 -7.91 3.52 -7.98
CA GLN A 71 -7.98 2.57 -6.88
C GLN A 71 -8.57 3.24 -5.63
N TRP A 72 -9.88 3.51 -5.68
CA TRP A 72 -10.57 4.40 -4.75
C TRP A 72 -10.58 3.92 -3.31
N LYS A 73 -10.91 2.63 -3.06
CA LYS A 73 -10.96 2.07 -1.69
C LYS A 73 -9.60 2.13 -0.97
N PRO A 74 -8.49 1.63 -1.55
CA PRO A 74 -7.18 1.79 -0.93
C PRO A 74 -6.73 3.26 -0.86
N ALA A 75 -7.04 4.10 -1.86
CA ALA A 75 -6.76 5.54 -1.82
C ALA A 75 -7.40 6.20 -0.61
N MET A 76 -8.72 6.02 -0.43
CA MET A 76 -9.49 6.53 0.71
C MET A 76 -8.86 6.11 2.04
N LYS A 77 -8.43 4.85 2.18
CA LYS A 77 -7.86 4.38 3.45
C LYS A 77 -6.54 5.08 3.78
N HIS A 78 -5.65 5.24 2.80
CA HIS A 78 -4.38 5.93 3.00
C HIS A 78 -4.57 7.44 3.25
N LEU A 79 -5.45 8.11 2.51
CA LEU A 79 -5.79 9.52 2.75
C LEU A 79 -6.38 9.73 4.15
N ARG A 80 -7.26 8.83 4.61
CA ARG A 80 -7.76 8.86 5.99
C ARG A 80 -6.65 8.68 7.02
N ALA A 81 -5.70 7.75 6.78
CA ALA A 81 -4.56 7.52 7.67
C ALA A 81 -3.64 8.74 7.75
N SER A 82 -3.48 9.48 6.66
CA SER A 82 -2.79 10.78 6.66
C SER A 82 -3.53 11.82 7.50
N LEU A 83 -4.83 11.99 7.29
CA LEU A 83 -5.67 12.95 8.02
C LEU A 83 -5.78 12.67 9.51
N GLN A 84 -5.70 11.40 9.95
CA GLN A 84 -5.62 11.07 11.37
C GLN A 84 -4.37 11.66 12.05
N LYS A 85 -3.30 11.89 11.29
CA LYS A 85 -2.04 12.46 11.77
C LYS A 85 -1.96 13.98 11.51
N LEU A 86 -2.55 14.44 10.41
CA LEU A 86 -2.59 15.85 9.97
C LEU A 86 -4.04 16.28 9.69
N PRO A 87 -4.87 16.49 10.72
CA PRO A 87 -6.31 16.75 10.54
C PRO A 87 -6.63 18.09 9.86
N SER A 88 -5.70 19.03 9.86
CA SER A 88 -5.88 20.37 9.24
C SER A 88 -5.44 20.44 7.78
N ASP A 89 -5.01 19.34 7.18
CA ASP A 89 -4.64 19.29 5.76
C ASP A 89 -5.89 19.34 4.88
N SER A 90 -6.18 20.53 4.34
CA SER A 90 -7.37 20.78 3.52
C SER A 90 -7.30 20.07 2.16
N GLU A 91 -6.11 19.88 1.59
CA GLU A 91 -5.92 19.15 0.34
C GLU A 91 -6.15 17.65 0.56
N GLY A 92 -5.62 17.12 1.66
CA GLY A 92 -5.88 15.76 2.10
C GLY A 92 -7.37 15.49 2.37
N GLN A 93 -8.08 16.44 2.99
CA GLN A 93 -9.54 16.36 3.20
C GLN A 93 -10.29 16.27 1.86
N PHE A 94 -9.98 17.16 0.93
CA PHE A 94 -10.60 17.16 -0.39
C PHE A 94 -10.35 15.84 -1.14
N ASN A 95 -9.11 15.37 -1.17
CA ASN A 95 -8.74 14.13 -1.85
C ASN A 95 -9.42 12.91 -1.21
N TYR A 96 -9.54 12.90 0.13
CA TYR A 96 -10.26 11.85 0.84
C TYR A 96 -11.75 11.82 0.51
N GLU A 97 -12.42 12.97 0.55
CA GLU A 97 -13.84 13.09 0.21
C GLU A 97 -14.12 12.68 -1.23
N TYR A 98 -13.23 13.07 -2.16
CA TYR A 98 -13.34 12.67 -3.55
C TYR A 98 -13.18 11.15 -3.73
N ALA A 99 -12.16 10.55 -3.09
CA ALA A 99 -11.94 9.10 -3.13
C ALA A 99 -13.10 8.33 -2.50
N LEU A 100 -13.68 8.83 -1.39
CA LEU A 100 -14.86 8.26 -0.74
C LEU A 100 -16.07 8.25 -1.67
N MET A 101 -16.33 9.37 -2.34
CA MET A 101 -17.44 9.48 -3.31
C MET A 101 -17.25 8.47 -4.45
N LYS A 102 -16.05 8.39 -5.01
CA LYS A 102 -15.75 7.45 -6.11
C LYS A 102 -15.85 5.98 -5.70
N ALA A 103 -15.37 5.65 -4.51
CA ALA A 103 -15.51 4.29 -3.97
C ALA A 103 -16.98 3.88 -3.78
N SER A 104 -17.83 4.82 -3.35
CA SER A 104 -19.29 4.58 -3.22
C SER A 104 -19.95 4.38 -4.59
N GLU A 105 -19.59 5.19 -5.59
CA GLU A 105 -20.09 5.03 -6.98
C GLU A 105 -19.73 3.66 -7.57
N GLU A 106 -18.53 3.14 -7.26
CA GLU A 106 -18.12 1.79 -7.69
C GLU A 106 -18.93 0.69 -7.00
N GLU A 107 -19.19 0.83 -5.69
CA GLU A 107 -20.02 -0.13 -4.94
C GLU A 107 -21.43 -0.20 -5.49
N ASP A 108 -22.07 0.94 -5.69
CA ASP A 108 -23.44 1.03 -6.27
C ASP A 108 -23.53 0.40 -7.67
N ASN A 109 -22.50 0.61 -8.50
CA ASN A 109 -22.44 0.02 -9.83
C ASN A 109 -22.21 -1.51 -9.78
N ASN A 110 -21.42 -2.00 -8.84
CA ASN A 110 -21.17 -3.43 -8.67
C ASN A 110 -22.40 -4.17 -8.12
N GLU A 111 -23.14 -3.59 -7.19
CA GLU A 111 -24.39 -4.17 -6.66
C GLU A 111 -25.45 -4.31 -7.77
N GLN A 112 -25.60 -3.31 -8.65
CA GLN A 112 -26.54 -3.36 -9.78
C GLN A 112 -26.15 -4.43 -10.83
N ASN A 113 -24.86 -4.79 -10.95
CA ASN A 113 -24.40 -5.82 -11.87
C ASN A 113 -24.44 -7.24 -11.28
N GLN A 114 -24.42 -7.40 -9.96
CA GLN A 114 -24.47 -8.72 -9.29
C GLN A 114 -25.85 -9.39 -9.39
N ASP A 115 -26.93 -8.64 -9.53
CA ASP A 115 -28.27 -9.21 -9.75
C ASP A 115 -28.45 -9.91 -11.10
N GLN A 116 -27.46 -9.91 -11.98
CA GLN A 116 -27.57 -10.46 -13.34
C GLN A 116 -26.60 -11.62 -13.65
N ASN A 117 -25.68 -12.02 -12.78
CA ASN A 117 -24.69 -13.03 -13.19
C ASN A 117 -24.25 -13.97 -12.05
N GLU A 118 -24.94 -15.09 -11.84
CA GLU A 118 -24.48 -16.26 -11.06
C GLU A 118 -23.46 -17.11 -11.87
N ASN A 119 -22.47 -16.53 -12.50
CA ASN A 119 -21.33 -17.25 -13.05
C ASN A 119 -20.06 -16.86 -12.30
N GLN A 120 -19.42 -17.83 -11.66
CA GLN A 120 -18.14 -17.66 -11.01
C GLN A 120 -17.10 -17.14 -12.00
N GLU A 121 -16.90 -15.82 -12.00
CA GLU A 121 -15.74 -15.22 -12.67
C GLU A 121 -14.47 -15.68 -11.95
N PRO A 122 -13.36 -15.87 -12.68
CA PRO A 122 -12.07 -16.12 -12.05
C PRO A 122 -11.76 -14.95 -11.09
N PRO A 123 -11.06 -15.21 -9.95
CA PRO A 123 -10.76 -14.16 -9.01
C PRO A 123 -10.09 -12.99 -9.74
N PRO A 124 -10.48 -11.74 -9.45
CA PRO A 124 -9.96 -10.58 -10.14
C PRO A 124 -8.43 -10.52 -10.01
N GLU A 125 -7.74 -10.13 -11.08
CA GLU A 125 -6.28 -9.94 -11.03
C GLU A 125 -5.91 -8.98 -9.88
N PRO A 126 -4.76 -9.21 -9.20
CA PRO A 126 -4.36 -8.37 -8.09
C PRO A 126 -4.14 -6.93 -8.56
N SER A 127 -4.69 -5.99 -7.82
CA SER A 127 -4.52 -4.55 -8.06
C SER A 127 -3.06 -4.13 -7.93
N MET A 128 -2.72 -2.90 -8.34
CA MET A 128 -1.39 -2.33 -8.10
C MET A 128 -1.07 -2.24 -6.61
N TYR A 129 -2.07 -1.91 -5.79
CA TYR A 129 -1.94 -1.90 -4.34
C TYR A 129 -1.63 -3.30 -3.80
N ALA A 130 -2.40 -4.32 -4.19
CA ALA A 130 -2.20 -5.70 -3.76
C ALA A 130 -0.81 -6.23 -4.17
N LYS A 131 -0.32 -5.90 -5.38
CA LYS A 131 1.02 -6.25 -5.85
C LYS A 131 2.11 -5.58 -5.01
N ALA A 132 2.01 -4.26 -4.76
CA ALA A 132 2.98 -3.53 -3.96
C ALA A 132 3.04 -4.04 -2.52
N VAL A 133 1.89 -4.33 -1.90
CA VAL A 133 1.81 -4.93 -0.56
C VAL A 133 2.45 -6.31 -0.53
N LYS A 134 2.18 -7.15 -1.53
CA LYS A 134 2.77 -8.49 -1.63
C LYS A 134 4.30 -8.43 -1.72
N GLU A 135 4.83 -7.51 -2.50
CA GLU A 135 6.27 -7.33 -2.65
C GLU A 135 6.92 -6.83 -1.36
N GLN A 136 6.24 -5.91 -0.63
CA GLN A 136 6.67 -5.49 0.69
C GLN A 136 6.65 -6.66 1.70
N ALA A 137 5.63 -7.52 1.64
CA ALA A 137 5.56 -8.70 2.48
C ALA A 137 6.67 -9.71 2.16
N ASP A 138 7.03 -9.89 0.86
CA ASP A 138 8.17 -10.71 0.47
C ASP A 138 9.50 -10.18 1.06
N ALA A 139 9.70 -8.87 1.04
CA ALA A 139 10.88 -8.26 1.65
C ALA A 139 10.95 -8.56 3.15
N LEU A 140 9.82 -8.45 3.88
CA LEU A 140 9.74 -8.79 5.30
C LEU A 140 10.02 -10.28 5.55
N VAL A 141 9.54 -11.16 4.69
CA VAL A 141 9.84 -12.61 4.76
C VAL A 141 11.34 -12.89 4.56
N ASN A 142 11.97 -12.20 3.61
CA ASN A 142 13.42 -12.31 3.40
C ASN A 142 14.25 -11.85 4.61
N GLU A 143 13.70 -10.93 5.41
CA GLU A 143 14.26 -10.50 6.70
C GLU A 143 13.87 -11.41 7.88
N SER A 144 13.21 -12.54 7.62
CA SER A 144 12.65 -13.45 8.65
C SER A 144 11.61 -12.79 9.57
N ARG A 145 10.94 -11.73 9.12
CA ARG A 145 9.92 -10.97 9.86
C ARG A 145 8.52 -11.47 9.52
N TYR A 146 8.25 -12.75 9.74
CA TYR A 146 7.02 -13.42 9.31
C TYR A 146 5.76 -12.82 9.94
N ALA A 147 5.79 -12.47 11.23
CA ALA A 147 4.69 -11.81 11.92
C ALA A 147 4.33 -10.46 11.27
N SER A 148 5.34 -9.66 10.93
CA SER A 148 5.15 -8.36 10.26
C SER A 148 4.58 -8.52 8.86
N ALA A 149 5.09 -9.49 8.10
CA ALA A 149 4.59 -9.81 6.76
C ALA A 149 3.12 -10.28 6.80
N PHE A 150 2.77 -11.14 7.75
CA PHE A 150 1.40 -11.63 7.92
C PHE A 150 0.44 -10.51 8.28
N ASN A 151 0.80 -9.67 9.26
CA ASN A 151 -0.03 -8.54 9.67
C ASN A 151 -0.23 -7.54 8.52
N LEU A 152 0.82 -7.22 7.76
CA LEU A 152 0.74 -6.34 6.59
C LEU A 152 -0.27 -6.87 5.56
N MET A 153 -0.21 -8.16 5.24
CA MET A 153 -1.13 -8.78 4.29
C MET A 153 -2.58 -8.84 4.83
N GLN A 154 -2.76 -9.10 6.13
CA GLN A 154 -4.08 -9.11 6.77
C GLN A 154 -4.72 -7.71 6.77
N GLU A 155 -3.94 -6.70 7.11
CA GLU A 155 -4.42 -5.31 7.03
C GLU A 155 -4.78 -4.92 5.60
N ALA A 156 -3.95 -5.30 4.64
CA ALA A 156 -4.19 -5.03 3.23
C ALA A 156 -5.44 -5.73 2.70
N LEU A 157 -5.73 -6.96 3.14
CA LEU A 157 -6.95 -7.67 2.78
C LEU A 157 -8.22 -6.94 3.25
N GLY A 158 -8.15 -6.25 4.38
CA GLY A 158 -9.23 -5.37 4.86
C GLY A 158 -9.37 -4.05 4.08
N VAL A 159 -8.48 -3.78 3.13
CA VAL A 159 -8.44 -2.56 2.29
C VAL A 159 -8.87 -2.86 0.87
N ASP A 160 -8.32 -3.95 0.34
CA ASP A 160 -8.43 -4.36 -1.05
C ASP A 160 -8.60 -5.89 -1.10
N GLU A 161 -9.79 -6.33 -1.48
CA GLU A 161 -10.10 -7.76 -1.52
C GLU A 161 -9.28 -8.53 -2.57
N THR A 162 -8.69 -7.83 -3.56
CA THR A 162 -7.81 -8.46 -4.55
C THR A 162 -6.51 -9.02 -3.93
N VAL A 163 -6.17 -8.61 -2.70
CA VAL A 163 -5.10 -9.22 -1.89
C VAL A 163 -5.36 -10.72 -1.65
N ARG A 164 -6.64 -11.15 -1.69
CA ARG A 164 -7.03 -12.57 -1.60
C ARG A 164 -6.39 -13.43 -2.68
N TYR A 165 -6.00 -12.85 -3.81
CA TYR A 165 -5.22 -13.54 -4.83
C TYR A 165 -3.94 -14.19 -4.27
N TYR A 166 -3.41 -13.64 -3.19
CA TYR A 166 -2.22 -14.12 -2.48
C TYR A 166 -2.52 -14.96 -1.24
N GLU A 167 -3.73 -15.53 -1.11
CA GLU A 167 -4.17 -16.31 0.07
C GLU A 167 -3.21 -17.46 0.39
N SER A 168 -2.72 -18.19 -0.63
CA SER A 168 -1.74 -19.26 -0.43
C SER A 168 -0.42 -18.78 0.19
N PHE A 169 0.02 -17.56 -0.14
CA PHE A 169 1.18 -16.93 0.48
C PHE A 169 0.87 -16.56 1.94
N MET A 170 -0.28 -15.94 2.19
CA MET A 170 -0.72 -15.56 3.54
C MET A 170 -0.81 -16.77 4.47
N ASN A 171 -1.36 -17.87 3.99
CA ASN A 171 -1.46 -19.11 4.76
C ASN A 171 -0.08 -19.66 5.12
N ARG A 172 0.89 -19.64 4.19
CA ARG A 172 2.26 -20.09 4.46
C ARG A 172 2.96 -19.26 5.53
N ILE A 173 2.95 -17.92 5.39
CA ILE A 173 3.60 -17.03 6.37
C ILE A 173 2.88 -17.07 7.72
N GLY A 174 1.56 -17.25 7.74
CA GLY A 174 0.77 -17.43 8.96
C GLY A 174 1.14 -18.70 9.71
N ALA A 175 1.34 -19.82 8.99
CA ALA A 175 1.79 -21.07 9.59
C ALA A 175 3.19 -20.96 10.23
N VAL A 176 4.14 -20.28 9.55
CA VAL A 176 5.47 -20.04 10.10
C VAL A 176 5.39 -19.16 11.35
N ASN A 177 4.61 -18.09 11.31
CA ASN A 177 4.40 -17.20 12.46
C ASN A 177 3.83 -17.95 13.68
N GLN A 178 2.92 -18.90 13.48
CA GLN A 178 2.39 -19.73 14.57
C GLN A 178 3.45 -20.63 15.20
N ILE A 179 4.34 -21.22 14.39
CA ILE A 179 5.44 -22.06 14.89
C ILE A 179 6.39 -21.23 15.77
N GLU A 180 6.80 -20.04 15.31
CA GLU A 180 7.68 -19.14 16.07
C GLU A 180 7.08 -18.68 17.42
N GLN A 181 5.74 -18.59 17.52
CA GLN A 181 5.05 -18.24 18.77
C GLN A 181 4.95 -19.42 19.77
N THR A 182 5.04 -20.66 19.28
CA THR A 182 4.97 -21.86 20.14
C THR A 182 6.32 -22.30 20.68
N ASP A 183 7.43 -21.84 20.09
CA ASP A 183 8.80 -22.19 20.50
C ASP A 183 9.44 -21.17 21.47
N ASN A 184 8.69 -20.12 21.87
CA ASN A 184 9.08 -19.11 22.88
C ASN A 184 8.24 -19.25 24.16
#